data_7a9efa2f776564d562a61425d18cc505
#
_entry.id   7a9efa2f776564d562a61425d18cc505
#
_cell.length_a   1.000
_cell.length_b   1.000
_cell.length_c   1.000
_cell.angle_alpha   90.00
_cell.angle_beta   90.00
_cell.angle_gamma   90.00
#
_symmetry.space_group_name_H-M   'P 1'
#
loop_
_entity.id
_entity.type
_entity.pdbx_description
1 polymer ?
#
loop_
_entity_poly.entity_id
_entity_poly.type
_entity_poly.pdbx_seq_one_letter_code
_entity_poly.pdbx_strand_id
1 'polypeptide(L)'
;MTCTKLNNSNKVIHKSQISKGGITGTVVDNRMVFKMAFEYHATSIILCHNHPSGKLQASEPDLQLTKKLKLAGQTLDVLVLDHIIITEFGYLSFKDSGIF
;
A
#
# COMPACT_ATOMS: atom_id res chain seq x y z
N MET A 1 0.11 -7.01 4.88
CA MET A 1 -0.20 -5.78 4.13
C MET A 1 -1.56 -5.91 3.47
N THR A 2 -2.34 -4.88 3.48
CA THR A 2 -3.62 -4.84 2.78
C THR A 2 -3.59 -3.77 1.69
N CYS A 3 -4.42 -3.97 0.67
CA CYS A 3 -4.58 -3.02 -0.42
C CYS A 3 -6.05 -2.61 -0.50
N THR A 4 -6.31 -1.32 -0.34
CA THR A 4 -7.64 -0.73 -0.48
C THR A 4 -7.76 -0.16 -1.89
N LYS A 5 -8.79 -0.58 -2.62
CA LYS A 5 -9.02 -0.20 -4.02
C LYS A 5 -10.14 0.82 -4.10
N LEU A 6 -9.94 1.85 -4.90
CA LEU A 6 -10.84 2.98 -5.00
C LEU A 6 -11.26 3.22 -6.45
N ASN A 7 -12.47 3.76 -6.65
CA ASN A 7 -12.95 4.18 -7.96
C ASN A 7 -12.59 5.64 -8.25
N ASN A 8 -13.05 6.19 -9.38
CA ASN A 8 -12.79 7.57 -9.80
C ASN A 8 -13.29 8.61 -8.79
N SER A 9 -14.29 8.26 -7.98
CA SER A 9 -14.84 9.14 -6.95
C SER A 9 -14.14 8.95 -5.60
N ASN A 10 -13.03 8.22 -5.57
CA ASN A 10 -12.28 7.86 -4.36
C ASN A 10 -13.13 7.11 -3.33
N LYS A 11 -14.13 6.38 -3.79
CA LYS A 11 -14.89 5.48 -2.93
C LYS A 11 -14.23 4.12 -2.87
N VAL A 12 -14.19 3.53 -1.68
CA VAL A 12 -13.66 2.19 -1.48
C VAL A 12 -14.56 1.17 -2.15
N ILE A 13 -14.02 0.42 -3.11
CA ILE A 13 -14.75 -0.63 -3.80
C ILE A 13 -14.35 -2.02 -3.36
N HIS A 14 -13.15 -2.18 -2.80
CA HIS A 14 -12.67 -3.47 -2.32
C HIS A 14 -11.43 -3.31 -1.45
N LYS A 15 -11.28 -4.18 -0.45
CA LYS A 15 -10.06 -4.32 0.34
C LYS A 15 -9.62 -5.77 0.27
N SER A 16 -8.31 -6.00 0.12
CA SER A 16 -7.77 -7.35 0.12
C SER A 16 -6.43 -7.40 0.84
N GLN A 17 -6.16 -8.54 1.44
CA GLN A 17 -4.84 -8.84 1.99
C GLN A 17 -3.96 -9.38 0.86
N ILE A 18 -2.84 -8.72 0.58
CA ILE A 18 -1.94 -9.09 -0.51
C ILE A 18 -0.69 -9.81 -0.04
N SER A 19 -0.44 -9.81 1.28
CA SER A 19 0.63 -10.59 1.89
C SER A 19 0.36 -10.73 3.37
N LYS A 20 0.89 -11.80 3.96
CA LYS A 20 0.92 -11.96 5.42
C LYS A 20 2.31 -11.61 5.91
N GLY A 21 2.38 -10.85 7.00
CA GLY A 21 3.64 -10.59 7.67
C GLY A 21 4.26 -11.88 8.18
N GLY A 22 5.54 -12.05 7.99
CA GLY A 22 6.32 -13.15 8.54
C GLY A 22 7.28 -12.64 9.61
N ILE A 23 8.06 -13.56 10.20
CA ILE A 23 9.03 -13.23 11.23
C ILE A 23 10.11 -12.28 10.69
N THR A 24 10.46 -12.42 9.41
CA THR A 24 11.53 -11.66 8.75
C THR A 24 11.03 -10.54 7.86
N GLY A 25 9.73 -10.23 7.90
CA GLY A 25 9.15 -9.16 7.11
C GLY A 25 8.07 -9.62 6.16
N THR A 26 7.64 -8.70 5.33
CA THR A 26 6.53 -8.88 4.40
C THR A 26 7.05 -8.97 2.98
N VAL A 27 6.69 -10.05 2.29
CA VAL A 27 6.97 -10.20 0.85
C VAL A 27 5.71 -9.85 0.09
N VAL A 28 5.82 -8.86 -0.80
CA VAL A 28 4.71 -8.40 -1.63
C VAL A 28 5.02 -8.67 -3.08
N ASP A 29 4.13 -9.38 -3.76
CA ASP A 29 4.21 -9.53 -5.21
C ASP A 29 3.52 -8.33 -5.86
N ASN A 30 4.30 -7.45 -6.47
CA ASN A 30 3.80 -6.24 -7.13
C ASN A 30 2.79 -6.56 -8.23
N ARG A 31 2.97 -7.68 -8.93
CA ARG A 31 2.04 -8.11 -9.97
C ARG A 31 0.67 -8.43 -9.40
N MET A 32 0.63 -9.02 -8.22
CA MET A 32 -0.62 -9.36 -7.54
C MET A 32 -1.40 -8.09 -7.14
N VAL A 33 -0.70 -7.04 -6.70
CA VAL A 33 -1.31 -5.76 -6.36
C VAL A 33 -2.11 -5.21 -7.56
N PHE A 34 -1.48 -5.16 -8.73
CA PHE A 34 -2.12 -4.62 -9.93
C PHE A 34 -3.15 -5.57 -10.53
N LYS A 35 -2.90 -6.89 -10.46
CA LYS A 35 -3.91 -7.87 -10.87
C LYS A 35 -5.22 -7.65 -10.12
N MET A 36 -5.14 -7.51 -8.80
CA MET A 36 -6.33 -7.29 -7.96
C MET A 36 -6.96 -5.93 -8.23
N ALA A 37 -6.15 -4.90 -8.48
CA ALA A 37 -6.67 -3.59 -8.85
C ALA A 37 -7.47 -3.66 -10.16
N PHE A 38 -6.96 -4.36 -11.17
CA PHE A 38 -7.65 -4.51 -12.46
C PHE A 38 -8.92 -5.36 -12.34
N GLU A 39 -8.90 -6.41 -11.53
CA GLU A 39 -10.08 -7.25 -11.31
C GLU A 39 -11.28 -6.44 -10.80
N TYR A 40 -11.01 -5.43 -9.98
CA TYR A 40 -12.04 -4.57 -9.39
C TYR A 40 -12.19 -3.24 -10.11
N HIS A 41 -11.53 -3.07 -11.26
CA HIS A 41 -11.57 -1.83 -12.04
C HIS A 41 -11.18 -0.59 -11.21
N ALA A 42 -10.23 -0.76 -10.30
CA ALA A 42 -9.76 0.33 -9.45
C ALA A 42 -8.95 1.34 -10.27
N THR A 43 -9.13 2.62 -9.95
CA THR A 43 -8.34 3.70 -10.54
C THR A 43 -7.28 4.23 -9.58
N SER A 44 -7.38 3.86 -8.30
CA SER A 44 -6.37 4.18 -7.29
C SER A 44 -6.38 3.15 -6.18
N ILE A 45 -5.27 3.09 -5.45
CA ILE A 45 -5.09 2.17 -4.34
C ILE A 45 -4.42 2.88 -3.17
N ILE A 46 -4.67 2.38 -1.97
CA ILE A 46 -3.98 2.77 -0.74
C ILE A 46 -3.44 1.49 -0.11
N LEU A 47 -2.16 1.49 0.23
CA LEU A 47 -1.50 0.38 0.91
C LEU A 47 -1.55 0.60 2.42
N CYS A 48 -1.87 -0.46 3.16
CA CYS A 48 -1.86 -0.46 4.62
C CYS A 48 -0.99 -1.60 5.13
N HIS A 49 -0.21 -1.33 6.15
CA HIS A 49 0.80 -2.24 6.65
C HIS A 49 0.92 -2.10 8.17
N ASN A 50 0.82 -3.21 8.89
CA ASN A 50 1.02 -3.22 10.34
C ASN A 50 2.50 -3.38 10.68
N HIS A 51 3.00 -2.55 11.63
CA HIS A 51 4.32 -2.73 12.23
C HIS A 51 4.15 -3.27 13.65
N PRO A 52 4.34 -4.59 13.88
CA PRO A 52 4.17 -5.18 15.22
C PRO A 52 5.12 -4.61 16.26
N SER A 53 6.26 -4.06 15.84
CA SER A 53 7.22 -3.42 16.74
C SER A 53 6.69 -2.15 17.40
N GLY A 54 5.59 -1.59 16.90
CA GLY A 54 5.03 -0.32 17.37
C GLY A 54 5.74 0.92 16.83
N LYS A 55 6.77 0.76 16.01
CA LYS A 55 7.51 1.90 15.44
C LYS A 55 6.73 2.54 14.30
N LEU A 56 6.46 3.83 14.41
CA LEU A 56 5.84 4.64 13.36
C LEU A 56 6.91 5.23 12.44
N GLN A 57 7.72 4.35 11.88
CA GLN A 57 8.81 4.71 10.99
C GLN A 57 8.80 3.78 9.78
N ALA A 58 8.92 4.35 8.59
CA ALA A 58 9.04 3.57 7.37
C ALA A 58 10.39 2.85 7.35
N SER A 59 10.36 1.55 7.08
CA SER A 59 11.59 0.79 6.85
C SER A 59 12.10 1.04 5.44
N GLU A 60 13.38 0.75 5.19
CA GLU A 60 13.93 0.85 3.85
C GLU A 60 13.19 -0.03 2.85
N PRO A 61 12.85 -1.30 3.16
CA PRO A 61 12.01 -2.10 2.27
C PRO A 61 10.65 -1.46 1.97
N ASP A 62 10.01 -0.82 2.95
CA ASP A 62 8.74 -0.12 2.74
C ASP A 62 8.88 1.03 1.75
N LEU A 63 9.95 1.81 1.89
CA LEU A 63 10.23 2.93 0.98
C LEU A 63 10.48 2.45 -0.45
N GLN A 64 11.25 1.39 -0.61
CA GLN A 64 11.57 0.82 -1.93
C GLN A 64 10.32 0.24 -2.60
N LEU A 65 9.51 -0.49 -1.84
CA LEU A 65 8.26 -1.06 -2.33
C LEU A 65 7.32 0.03 -2.83
N THR A 66 7.12 1.06 -2.02
CA THR A 66 6.24 2.17 -2.34
C THR A 66 6.69 2.88 -3.62
N LYS A 67 7.99 3.13 -3.73
CA LYS A 67 8.56 3.76 -4.92
C LYS A 67 8.29 2.95 -6.18
N LYS A 68 8.52 1.63 -6.14
CA LYS A 68 8.24 0.74 -7.26
C LYS A 68 6.77 0.75 -7.65
N LEU A 69 5.89 0.64 -6.67
CA LEU A 69 4.44 0.60 -6.92
C LEU A 69 3.93 1.92 -7.48
N LYS A 70 4.45 3.05 -7.01
CA LYS A 70 4.09 4.35 -7.56
C LYS A 70 4.46 4.47 -9.04
N LEU A 71 5.68 4.08 -9.39
CA LEU A 71 6.14 4.14 -10.78
C LEU A 71 5.32 3.23 -11.68
N ALA A 72 5.08 1.99 -11.24
CA ALA A 72 4.26 1.04 -11.99
C ALA A 72 2.83 1.55 -12.13
N GLY A 73 2.27 2.10 -11.06
CA GLY A 73 0.91 2.62 -11.07
C GLY A 73 0.72 3.79 -12.02
N GLN A 74 1.71 4.66 -12.14
CA GLN A 74 1.69 5.76 -13.11
C GLN A 74 1.60 5.24 -14.55
N THR A 75 2.34 4.19 -14.84
CA THR A 75 2.34 3.57 -16.17
C THR A 75 1.03 2.86 -16.47
N LEU A 76 0.42 2.24 -15.46
CA LEU A 76 -0.77 1.41 -15.60
C LEU A 76 -2.08 2.15 -15.32
N ASP A 77 -2.01 3.45 -15.05
CA ASP A 77 -3.16 4.29 -14.73
C ASP A 77 -3.92 3.83 -13.48
N VAL A 78 -3.18 3.29 -12.49
CA VAL A 78 -3.70 2.95 -11.17
C VAL A 78 -2.84 3.70 -10.16
N LEU A 79 -3.32 4.83 -9.66
CA LEU A 79 -2.54 5.70 -8.80
C LEU A 79 -2.39 5.09 -7.40
N VAL A 80 -1.18 5.04 -6.90
CA VAL A 80 -0.92 4.76 -5.48
C VAL A 80 -1.05 6.07 -4.72
N LEU A 81 -2.12 6.22 -3.96
CA LEU A 81 -2.43 7.48 -3.27
C LEU A 81 -1.65 7.66 -1.98
N ASP A 82 -1.41 6.57 -1.26
CA ASP A 82 -0.69 6.61 0.01
C ASP A 82 -0.23 5.22 0.40
N HIS A 83 0.69 5.18 1.34
CA HIS A 83 1.08 3.99 2.08
C HIS A 83 1.00 4.35 3.57
N ILE A 84 0.21 3.59 4.32
CA ILE A 84 -0.08 3.87 5.71
C ILE A 84 0.47 2.74 6.57
N ILE A 85 1.33 3.09 7.53
CA ILE A 85 1.82 2.16 8.53
C ILE A 85 0.96 2.34 9.77
N ILE A 86 0.43 1.24 10.30
CA ILE A 86 -0.45 1.24 11.46
C ILE A 86 0.21 0.49 12.62
N THR A 87 0.14 1.07 13.80
CA THR A 87 0.53 0.42 15.06
C THR A 87 -0.57 0.62 16.09
N GLU A 88 -0.44 -0.01 17.26
CA GLU A 88 -1.37 0.23 18.38
C GLU A 88 -1.32 1.66 18.91
N PHE A 89 -0.24 2.41 18.60
CA PHE A 89 -0.02 3.77 19.11
C PHE A 89 -0.43 4.84 18.11
N GLY A 90 -0.78 4.48 16.87
CA GLY A 90 -1.18 5.45 15.86
C GLY A 90 -0.88 4.98 14.44
N TYR A 91 -0.72 5.94 13.54
CA TYR A 91 -0.42 5.63 12.15
C TYR A 91 0.56 6.65 11.55
N LEU A 92 1.23 6.22 10.49
CA LEU A 92 2.10 7.07 9.68
C LEU A 92 1.62 7.02 8.23
N SER A 93 1.27 8.17 7.68
CA SER A 93 0.98 8.33 6.25
C SER A 93 2.25 8.79 5.54
N PHE A 94 2.68 8.06 4.53
CA PHE A 94 3.85 8.43 3.73
C PHE A 94 3.63 9.78 3.05
N LYS A 95 2.45 10.00 2.51
CA LYS A 95 2.08 11.24 1.83
C LYS A 95 2.15 12.42 2.79
N ASP A 96 1.50 12.31 3.94
CA ASP A 96 1.45 13.40 4.92
C ASP A 96 2.82 13.69 5.53
N SER A 97 3.68 12.68 5.59
CA SER A 97 5.04 12.79 6.15
C SER A 97 6.07 13.32 5.15
N GLY A 98 5.68 13.51 3.90
CA GLY A 98 6.59 14.01 2.87
C GLY A 98 7.60 12.99 2.36
N ILE A 99 7.43 11.70 2.65
CA ILE A 99 8.32 10.63 2.19
C ILE A 99 7.74 9.83 1.03
N PHE A 100 6.67 10.33 0.47
CA PHE A 100 5.96 9.70 -0.65
C PHE A 100 6.41 10.30 -2.03
#